data_dcc2dac81a15617adde64d1cc97936ff
#
_entry.id   dcc2dac81a15617adde64d1cc97936ff
#
_cell.length_a   1.000
_cell.length_b   1.000
_cell.length_c   1.000
_cell.angle_alpha   90.00
_cell.angle_beta   90.00
_cell.angle_gamma   90.00
#
_symmetry.space_group_name_H-M   'P 1'
#
loop_
_entity.id
_entity.type
_entity.pdbx_description
1 polymer ?
#
loop_
_entity_poly.entity_id
_entity_poly.type
_entity_poly.pdbx_seq_one_letter_code
_entity_poly.pdbx_strand_id
1 'polypeptide(L)'
;MFSGNKLILFSIWIVYSILSFLVVCYHEPGCDEANYWLVSRDVPVTELLPMLKSWSHPALWFVLIMPFAKLGFPFFTGGVVHWLLMVITAAAFLFKSPFARSFKVLFLFSYYMMFEYVAGIRDYNLTVFLLFMIAAIYPKRFENKLFFSLLVFLLFNSNIHSFGAAVGLTIAFALDSYSQNKIKETILPLSIMIAGCAALTIPLFYFRDIPFNLLVNSRWLPPFDFTSAWAVLTSIQNAFIPWSKYEEVTTGLLFFIFFVFLLSTFVNRKQVLIFLVASSGWLFYLFSTKNIGLLRHDGLLLIFIIFSLWIQQYYSAKETFVSKFISRFINYSQADRVVKLCIASCLMVSVAYGARTLQKEFKYAYAGAKETGQFIANSI
;
A
#
# COMPACT_ATOMS: atom_id res chain seq x y z
N MET A 1 -20.56 3.89 28.94
CA MET A 1 -21.49 3.67 27.81
C MET A 1 -20.87 4.18 26.52
N PHE A 2 -20.69 3.34 25.52
CA PHE A 2 -20.19 3.79 24.20
C PHE A 2 -21.29 4.66 23.56
N SER A 3 -20.93 5.83 23.00
CA SER A 3 -21.87 6.58 22.17
C SER A 3 -22.34 5.69 21.02
N GLY A 4 -23.61 5.79 20.57
CA GLY A 4 -24.17 4.93 19.51
C GLY A 4 -23.32 4.88 18.25
N ASN A 5 -22.60 5.96 17.92
CA ASN A 5 -21.65 6.01 16.81
C ASN A 5 -20.45 5.06 17.00
N LYS A 6 -19.91 4.93 18.21
CA LYS A 6 -18.77 4.02 18.46
C LYS A 6 -19.20 2.55 18.40
N LEU A 7 -20.41 2.24 18.85
CA LEU A 7 -20.97 0.89 18.77
C LEU A 7 -21.13 0.44 17.32
N ILE A 8 -21.65 1.30 16.45
CA ILE A 8 -21.79 0.98 15.02
C ILE A 8 -20.41 0.76 14.37
N LEU A 9 -19.42 1.61 14.64
CA LEU A 9 -18.06 1.41 14.10
C LEU A 9 -17.43 0.11 14.62
N PHE A 10 -17.67 -0.24 15.85
CA PHE A 10 -17.20 -1.51 16.45
C PHE A 10 -17.88 -2.70 15.79
N SER A 11 -19.19 -2.65 15.53
CA SER A 11 -19.90 -3.71 14.79
C SER A 11 -19.36 -3.88 13.37
N ILE A 12 -19.09 -2.78 12.65
CA ILE A 12 -18.48 -2.82 11.31
C ILE A 12 -17.10 -3.48 11.38
N TRP A 13 -16.28 -3.14 12.38
CA TRP A 13 -14.98 -3.74 12.58
C TRP A 13 -15.05 -5.25 12.83
N ILE A 14 -15.98 -5.72 13.66
CA ILE A 14 -16.20 -7.15 13.93
C ILE A 14 -16.63 -7.88 12.65
N VAL A 15 -17.60 -7.32 11.91
CA VAL A 15 -18.06 -7.92 10.63
C VAL A 15 -16.91 -8.00 9.63
N TYR A 16 -16.10 -6.94 9.48
CA TYR A 16 -14.92 -6.96 8.63
C TYR A 16 -13.93 -8.03 9.07
N SER A 17 -13.64 -8.13 10.37
CA SER A 17 -12.69 -9.10 10.93
C SER A 17 -13.13 -10.55 10.68
N ILE A 18 -14.41 -10.84 10.87
CA ILE A 18 -14.94 -12.19 10.63
C ILE A 18 -14.90 -12.53 9.14
N LEU A 19 -15.40 -11.64 8.27
CA LEU A 19 -15.44 -11.91 6.83
C LEU A 19 -14.03 -12.02 6.24
N SER A 20 -13.10 -11.15 6.63
CA SER A 20 -11.71 -11.22 6.19
C SER A 20 -10.99 -12.47 6.70
N PHE A 21 -11.31 -12.96 7.92
CA PHE A 21 -10.80 -14.23 8.42
C PHE A 21 -11.29 -15.42 7.58
N LEU A 22 -12.57 -15.43 7.24
CA LEU A 22 -13.13 -16.47 6.34
C LEU A 22 -12.40 -16.46 4.99
N VAL A 23 -12.10 -15.29 4.43
CA VAL A 23 -11.33 -15.21 3.18
C VAL A 23 -9.97 -15.89 3.34
N VAL A 24 -9.24 -15.62 4.41
CA VAL A 24 -7.93 -16.26 4.68
C VAL A 24 -8.06 -17.77 4.87
N CYS A 25 -9.14 -18.24 5.51
CA CYS A 25 -9.37 -19.68 5.69
C CYS A 25 -9.63 -20.42 4.38
N TYR A 26 -10.29 -19.78 3.42
CA TYR A 26 -10.64 -20.40 2.13
C TYR A 26 -9.59 -20.18 1.05
N HIS A 27 -8.76 -19.15 1.19
CA HIS A 27 -7.72 -18.84 0.21
C HIS A 27 -6.70 -19.97 0.09
N GLU A 28 -6.43 -20.37 -1.16
CA GLU A 28 -5.34 -21.29 -1.46
C GLU A 28 -4.08 -20.51 -1.82
N PRO A 29 -2.94 -20.81 -1.15
CA PRO A 29 -1.73 -20.07 -1.39
C PRO A 29 -1.20 -20.25 -2.81
N GLY A 30 -0.84 -19.13 -3.43
CA GLY A 30 -0.08 -19.13 -4.67
C GLY A 30 1.41 -19.41 -4.45
N CYS A 31 2.13 -19.61 -5.56
CA CYS A 31 3.57 -19.89 -5.56
C CYS A 31 4.39 -18.85 -4.76
N ASP A 32 4.13 -17.56 -4.98
CA ASP A 32 4.86 -16.48 -4.29
C ASP A 32 4.65 -16.55 -2.76
N GLU A 33 3.45 -16.85 -2.32
CA GLU A 33 3.07 -16.92 -0.91
C GLU A 33 3.76 -18.09 -0.20
N ALA A 34 3.78 -19.25 -0.86
CA ALA A 34 4.53 -20.41 -0.39
C ALA A 34 6.03 -20.10 -0.28
N ASN A 35 6.59 -19.36 -1.25
CA ASN A 35 7.99 -18.94 -1.23
C ASN A 35 8.35 -18.08 -0.02
N TYR A 36 7.51 -17.10 0.36
CA TYR A 36 7.76 -16.31 1.57
C TYR A 36 7.90 -17.19 2.81
N TRP A 37 7.01 -18.18 2.96
CA TRP A 37 7.03 -19.08 4.10
C TRP A 37 8.23 -20.02 4.09
N LEU A 38 8.50 -20.67 2.94
CA LEU A 38 9.61 -21.63 2.79
C LEU A 38 10.97 -20.95 3.04
N VAL A 39 11.19 -19.76 2.47
CA VAL A 39 12.41 -18.98 2.72
C VAL A 39 12.54 -18.63 4.20
N SER A 40 11.45 -18.17 4.83
CA SER A 40 11.49 -17.85 6.26
C SER A 40 11.74 -19.07 7.14
N ARG A 41 11.32 -20.27 6.71
CA ARG A 41 11.53 -21.52 7.43
C ARG A 41 12.95 -22.06 7.26
N ASP A 42 13.41 -22.14 6.02
CA ASP A 42 14.59 -22.96 5.65
C ASP A 42 15.89 -22.14 5.59
N VAL A 43 15.82 -20.84 5.30
CA VAL A 43 17.02 -20.00 5.14
C VAL A 43 17.51 -19.51 6.51
N PRO A 44 18.82 -19.67 6.83
CA PRO A 44 19.42 -19.07 8.01
C PRO A 44 19.29 -17.54 7.99
N VAL A 45 19.15 -16.92 9.17
CA VAL A 45 19.02 -15.44 9.29
C VAL A 45 20.20 -14.72 8.64
N THR A 46 21.42 -15.29 8.75
CA THR A 46 22.66 -14.74 8.18
C THR A 46 22.68 -14.77 6.66
N GLU A 47 21.93 -15.68 6.04
CA GLU A 47 21.86 -15.86 4.59
C GLU A 47 20.64 -15.18 3.96
N LEU A 48 19.72 -14.68 4.78
CA LEU A 48 18.49 -14.06 4.29
C LEU A 48 18.76 -12.87 3.36
N LEU A 49 19.61 -11.93 3.79
CA LEU A 49 19.92 -10.76 2.97
C LEU A 49 20.63 -11.11 1.66
N PRO A 50 21.68 -11.97 1.64
CA PRO A 50 22.25 -12.46 0.39
C PRO A 50 21.23 -13.09 -0.55
N MET A 51 20.30 -13.89 -0.02
CA MET A 51 19.28 -14.55 -0.85
C MET A 51 18.27 -13.55 -1.41
N LEU A 52 17.78 -12.62 -0.61
CA LEU A 52 16.77 -11.64 -1.04
C LEU A 52 17.28 -10.65 -2.10
N LYS A 53 18.61 -10.48 -2.24
CA LYS A 53 19.23 -9.74 -3.32
C LYS A 53 18.69 -10.10 -4.70
N SER A 54 18.61 -11.40 -4.98
CA SER A 54 18.17 -11.91 -6.28
C SER A 54 16.69 -11.70 -6.53
N TRP A 55 15.90 -11.51 -5.48
CA TRP A 55 14.45 -11.42 -5.55
C TRP A 55 13.90 -9.98 -5.53
N SER A 56 14.76 -9.00 -5.22
CA SER A 56 14.36 -7.58 -5.10
C SER A 56 13.24 -7.33 -4.08
N HIS A 57 13.13 -8.21 -3.06
CA HIS A 57 12.18 -8.07 -1.98
C HIS A 57 12.87 -7.60 -0.70
N PRO A 58 12.29 -6.61 0.02
CA PRO A 58 12.77 -6.23 1.35
C PRO A 58 12.59 -7.35 2.37
N ALA A 59 13.48 -7.39 3.37
CA ALA A 59 13.53 -8.49 4.34
C ALA A 59 12.41 -8.48 5.39
N LEU A 60 11.71 -7.35 5.58
CA LEU A 60 10.86 -7.13 6.77
C LEU A 60 9.74 -8.16 6.89
N TRP A 61 9.07 -8.53 5.80
CA TRP A 61 8.02 -9.54 5.83
C TRP A 61 8.56 -10.93 6.20
N PHE A 62 9.69 -11.32 5.64
CA PHE A 62 10.35 -12.59 5.97
C PHE A 62 10.74 -12.65 7.45
N VAL A 63 11.35 -11.58 7.97
CA VAL A 63 11.74 -11.49 9.39
C VAL A 63 10.52 -11.55 10.31
N LEU A 64 9.39 -10.96 9.90
CA LEU A 64 8.17 -10.98 10.71
C LEU A 64 7.57 -12.38 10.86
N ILE A 65 7.57 -13.19 9.81
CA ILE A 65 7.00 -14.54 9.83
C ILE A 65 8.01 -15.62 10.21
N MET A 66 9.31 -15.33 10.14
CA MET A 66 10.40 -16.28 10.40
C MET A 66 10.34 -16.97 11.78
N PRO A 67 10.02 -16.30 12.91
CA PRO A 67 9.92 -16.97 14.20
C PRO A 67 8.90 -18.10 14.18
N PHE A 68 7.75 -17.89 13.57
CA PHE A 68 6.70 -18.89 13.46
C PHE A 68 7.11 -20.04 12.54
N ALA A 69 7.67 -19.72 11.38
CA ALA A 69 8.08 -20.72 10.39
C ALA A 69 9.20 -21.62 10.94
N LYS A 70 10.22 -21.04 11.62
CA LYS A 70 11.33 -21.80 12.21
C LYS A 70 10.94 -22.62 13.45
N LEU A 71 9.92 -22.20 14.18
CA LEU A 71 9.36 -22.97 15.31
C LEU A 71 8.44 -24.11 14.87
N GLY A 72 8.26 -24.32 13.57
CA GLY A 72 7.45 -25.42 13.03
C GLY A 72 5.95 -25.17 13.03
N PHE A 73 5.50 -23.92 13.16
CA PHE A 73 4.08 -23.59 13.01
C PHE A 73 3.63 -23.92 11.57
N PRO A 74 2.34 -24.24 11.36
CA PRO A 74 1.82 -24.50 10.03
C PRO A 74 1.82 -23.23 9.18
N PHE A 75 1.89 -23.40 7.86
CA PHE A 75 1.84 -22.30 6.86
C PHE A 75 0.69 -21.31 7.12
N PHE A 76 -0.47 -21.81 7.53
CA PHE A 76 -1.64 -20.99 7.87
C PHE A 76 -1.36 -19.88 8.88
N THR A 77 -0.35 -20.05 9.74
CA THR A 77 0.07 -19.02 10.71
C THR A 77 0.49 -17.72 10.02
N GLY A 78 1.13 -17.81 8.83
CA GLY A 78 1.45 -16.65 8.01
C GLY A 78 0.18 -15.88 7.60
N GLY A 79 -0.89 -16.59 7.23
CA GLY A 79 -2.20 -16.00 6.94
C GLY A 79 -2.84 -15.33 8.15
N VAL A 80 -2.72 -15.93 9.34
CA VAL A 80 -3.22 -15.34 10.59
C VAL A 80 -2.47 -14.04 10.93
N VAL A 81 -1.14 -14.03 10.81
CA VAL A 81 -0.33 -12.80 11.02
C VAL A 81 -0.75 -11.71 10.04
N HIS A 82 -0.90 -12.08 8.78
CA HIS A 82 -1.33 -11.19 7.72
C HIS A 82 -2.72 -10.59 8.00
N TRP A 83 -3.68 -11.43 8.36
CA TRP A 83 -5.02 -11.02 8.76
C TRP A 83 -5.04 -10.08 9.97
N LEU A 84 -4.25 -10.37 11.01
CA LEU A 84 -4.15 -9.51 12.20
C LEU A 84 -3.68 -8.09 11.84
N LEU A 85 -2.69 -7.95 10.95
CA LEU A 85 -2.26 -6.64 10.48
C LEU A 85 -3.40 -5.88 9.80
N MET A 86 -4.23 -6.56 9.00
CA MET A 86 -5.35 -5.93 8.32
C MET A 86 -6.50 -5.59 9.26
N VAL A 87 -6.77 -6.40 10.29
CA VAL A 87 -7.75 -6.10 11.35
C VAL A 87 -7.36 -4.86 12.14
N ILE A 88 -6.07 -4.72 12.49
CA ILE A 88 -5.53 -3.53 13.16
C ILE A 88 -5.62 -2.31 12.23
N THR A 89 -5.29 -2.48 10.95
CA THR A 89 -5.42 -1.43 9.92
C THR A 89 -6.86 -0.93 9.82
N ALA A 90 -7.83 -1.85 9.77
CA ALA A 90 -9.25 -1.53 9.74
C ALA A 90 -9.69 -0.76 11.00
N ALA A 91 -9.22 -1.17 12.18
CA ALA A 91 -9.49 -0.45 13.42
C ALA A 91 -8.92 0.99 13.36
N ALA A 92 -7.66 1.15 12.96
CA ALA A 92 -7.06 2.48 12.82
C ALA A 92 -7.86 3.36 11.84
N PHE A 93 -8.26 2.82 10.70
CA PHE A 93 -9.05 3.54 9.71
C PHE A 93 -10.43 3.91 10.23
N LEU A 94 -11.16 2.98 10.82
CA LEU A 94 -12.50 3.23 11.35
C LEU A 94 -12.51 4.28 12.46
N PHE A 95 -11.60 4.16 13.43
CA PHE A 95 -11.66 4.96 14.65
C PHE A 95 -10.84 6.26 14.59
N LYS A 96 -9.86 6.38 13.68
CA LYS A 96 -8.96 7.55 13.63
C LYS A 96 -9.09 8.38 12.37
N SER A 97 -9.57 7.81 11.24
CA SER A 97 -9.66 8.57 10.00
C SER A 97 -10.79 9.61 10.02
N PRO A 98 -10.66 10.71 9.24
CA PRO A 98 -11.64 11.81 9.22
C PRO A 98 -12.84 11.57 8.30
N PHE A 99 -12.89 10.40 7.65
CA PHE A 99 -13.89 10.13 6.63
C PHE A 99 -15.28 9.87 7.21
N ALA A 100 -16.32 10.15 6.40
CA ALA A 100 -17.70 9.79 6.71
C ALA A 100 -17.83 8.26 6.85
N ARG A 101 -18.79 7.81 7.67
CA ARG A 101 -19.01 6.38 7.93
C ARG A 101 -19.24 5.57 6.66
N SER A 102 -20.06 6.07 5.74
CA SER A 102 -20.33 5.40 4.45
C SER A 102 -19.04 5.21 3.64
N PHE A 103 -18.18 6.22 3.59
CA PHE A 103 -16.89 6.13 2.91
C PHE A 103 -15.99 5.08 3.56
N LYS A 104 -15.95 5.02 4.90
CA LYS A 104 -15.17 4.01 5.64
C LYS A 104 -15.64 2.60 5.34
N VAL A 105 -16.95 2.38 5.27
CA VAL A 105 -17.53 1.08 4.92
C VAL A 105 -17.16 0.71 3.47
N LEU A 106 -17.41 1.60 2.51
CA LEU A 106 -17.08 1.34 1.11
C LEU A 106 -15.60 1.01 0.92
N PHE A 107 -14.70 1.73 1.59
CA PHE A 107 -13.27 1.49 1.48
C PHE A 107 -12.87 0.12 2.08
N LEU A 108 -13.31 -0.20 3.30
CA LEU A 108 -12.94 -1.46 3.95
C LEU A 108 -13.50 -2.70 3.24
N PHE A 109 -14.70 -2.59 2.66
CA PHE A 109 -15.31 -3.70 1.92
C PHE A 109 -15.01 -3.66 0.42
N SER A 110 -14.14 -2.74 -0.05
CA SER A 110 -13.65 -2.74 -1.43
C SER A 110 -12.80 -3.96 -1.73
N TYR A 111 -12.64 -4.27 -3.02
CA TYR A 111 -11.82 -5.37 -3.49
C TYR A 111 -10.43 -5.42 -2.85
N TYR A 112 -9.72 -4.28 -2.83
CA TYR A 112 -8.36 -4.21 -2.31
C TYR A 112 -8.28 -4.55 -0.82
N MET A 113 -9.17 -3.97 -0.01
CA MET A 113 -9.12 -4.12 1.45
C MET A 113 -9.76 -5.41 1.94
N MET A 114 -10.65 -6.03 1.14
CA MET A 114 -11.38 -7.23 1.54
C MET A 114 -10.82 -8.52 0.93
N PHE A 115 -10.11 -8.41 -0.19
CA PHE A 115 -9.54 -9.55 -0.90
C PHE A 115 -8.03 -9.39 -1.11
N GLU A 116 -7.58 -8.46 -1.94
CA GLU A 116 -6.19 -8.40 -2.42
C GLU A 116 -5.16 -8.27 -1.29
N TYR A 117 -5.42 -7.40 -0.30
CA TYR A 117 -4.54 -7.19 0.84
C TYR A 117 -4.88 -8.04 2.07
N VAL A 118 -5.87 -8.91 1.98
CA VAL A 118 -6.25 -9.85 3.05
C VAL A 118 -5.89 -11.28 2.68
N ALA A 119 -6.25 -11.74 1.49
CA ALA A 119 -6.07 -13.13 1.08
C ALA A 119 -4.61 -13.47 0.79
N GLY A 120 -3.97 -12.67 -0.07
CA GLY A 120 -2.61 -12.93 -0.51
C GLY A 120 -1.56 -12.68 0.60
N ILE A 121 -0.91 -13.73 1.10
CA ILE A 121 0.10 -13.67 2.15
C ILE A 121 1.41 -13.06 1.61
N ARG A 122 1.39 -11.74 1.39
CA ARG A 122 2.48 -10.98 0.76
C ARG A 122 2.79 -9.71 1.55
N ASP A 123 3.89 -9.08 1.20
CA ASP A 123 4.41 -7.89 1.88
C ASP A 123 3.63 -6.58 1.64
N TYR A 124 2.63 -6.58 0.72
CA TYR A 124 1.82 -5.38 0.41
C TYR A 124 0.95 -4.93 1.57
N ASN A 125 0.37 -5.87 2.32
CA ASN A 125 -0.45 -5.52 3.47
C ASN A 125 0.34 -4.81 4.56
N LEU A 126 1.63 -5.15 4.70
CA LEU A 126 2.52 -4.50 5.64
C LEU A 126 2.71 -3.02 5.29
N THR A 127 2.81 -2.71 3.97
CA THR A 127 2.81 -1.32 3.48
C THR A 127 1.52 -0.59 3.86
N VAL A 128 0.35 -1.21 3.63
CA VAL A 128 -0.96 -0.63 3.96
C VAL A 128 -1.08 -0.42 5.47
N PHE A 129 -0.71 -1.42 6.26
CA PHE A 129 -0.69 -1.34 7.72
C PHE A 129 0.17 -0.17 8.22
N LEU A 130 1.43 -0.08 7.79
CA LEU A 130 2.36 0.96 8.22
C LEU A 130 1.88 2.36 7.84
N LEU A 131 1.37 2.54 6.62
CA LEU A 131 0.80 3.83 6.19
C LEU A 131 -0.37 4.24 7.08
N PHE A 132 -1.26 3.33 7.44
CA PHE A 132 -2.42 3.69 8.26
C PHE A 132 -2.05 3.89 9.72
N MET A 133 -1.04 3.20 10.25
CA MET A 133 -0.45 3.50 11.55
C MET A 133 0.19 4.90 11.55
N ILE A 134 0.96 5.23 10.52
CA ILE A 134 1.54 6.56 10.33
C ILE A 134 0.43 7.63 10.27
N ALA A 135 -0.63 7.41 9.48
CA ALA A 135 -1.75 8.36 9.39
C ALA A 135 -2.45 8.57 10.76
N ALA A 136 -2.63 7.50 11.52
CA ALA A 136 -3.30 7.54 12.84
C ALA A 136 -2.51 8.34 13.88
N ILE A 137 -1.17 8.30 13.82
CA ILE A 137 -0.29 9.06 14.74
C ILE A 137 0.18 10.40 14.15
N TYR A 138 -0.17 10.69 12.90
CA TYR A 138 0.34 11.86 12.16
C TYR A 138 0.18 13.19 12.90
N PRO A 139 -0.95 13.49 13.59
CA PRO A 139 -1.09 14.72 14.36
C PRO A 139 -0.07 14.85 15.49
N LYS A 140 0.41 13.73 16.03
CA LYS A 140 1.39 13.65 17.12
C LYS A 140 2.81 13.31 16.66
N ARG A 141 3.13 13.49 15.35
CA ARG A 141 4.41 13.10 14.75
C ARG A 141 5.63 13.78 15.37
N PHE A 142 5.47 14.99 15.93
CA PHE A 142 6.55 15.70 16.64
C PHE A 142 6.63 15.33 18.12
N GLU A 143 5.52 14.96 18.74
CA GLU A 143 5.50 14.44 20.12
C GLU A 143 6.14 13.05 20.17
N ASN A 144 5.75 12.17 19.25
CA ASN A 144 6.20 10.79 19.15
C ASN A 144 7.20 10.60 17.99
N LYS A 145 8.15 11.54 17.84
CA LYS A 145 9.03 11.64 16.67
C LYS A 145 9.86 10.37 16.40
N LEU A 146 10.34 9.71 17.45
CA LEU A 146 11.11 8.48 17.29
C LEU A 146 10.21 7.30 16.82
N PHE A 147 9.02 7.17 17.37
CA PHE A 147 8.09 6.14 16.92
C PHE A 147 7.60 6.40 15.49
N PHE A 148 7.34 7.66 15.15
CA PHE A 148 7.00 8.05 13.77
C PHE A 148 8.15 7.71 12.81
N SER A 149 9.40 8.04 13.14
CA SER A 149 10.55 7.74 12.30
C SER A 149 10.81 6.23 12.17
N LEU A 150 10.56 5.45 13.22
CA LEU A 150 10.63 4.00 13.16
C LEU A 150 9.59 3.41 12.20
N LEU A 151 8.34 3.91 12.21
CA LEU A 151 7.33 3.46 11.26
C LEU A 151 7.72 3.79 9.81
N VAL A 152 8.34 4.96 9.56
CA VAL A 152 8.84 5.31 8.21
C VAL A 152 10.05 4.45 7.82
N PHE A 153 10.97 4.16 8.76
CA PHE A 153 12.05 3.19 8.56
C PHE A 153 11.50 1.81 8.12
N LEU A 154 10.50 1.31 8.84
CA LEU A 154 9.84 0.03 8.51
C LEU A 154 9.12 0.12 7.16
N LEU A 155 8.52 1.26 6.82
CA LEU A 155 7.85 1.46 5.53
C LEU A 155 8.83 1.37 4.35
N PHE A 156 10.05 1.90 4.47
CA PHE A 156 11.10 1.70 3.46
C PHE A 156 11.37 0.21 3.22
N ASN A 157 11.31 -0.59 4.29
CA ASN A 157 11.67 -2.01 4.29
C ASN A 157 10.46 -2.95 4.16
N SER A 158 9.26 -2.43 3.92
CA SER A 158 8.05 -3.25 3.78
C SER A 158 7.90 -3.83 2.37
N ASN A 159 8.03 -3.00 1.35
CA ASN A 159 7.89 -3.37 -0.06
C ASN A 159 8.60 -2.35 -0.95
N ILE A 160 9.15 -2.79 -2.08
CA ILE A 160 9.84 -1.87 -3.01
C ILE A 160 8.89 -0.78 -3.55
N HIS A 161 7.60 -1.09 -3.72
CA HIS A 161 6.60 -0.13 -4.20
C HIS A 161 6.30 0.99 -3.19
N SER A 162 6.61 0.79 -1.90
CA SER A 162 6.44 1.80 -0.84
C SER A 162 7.58 2.82 -0.75
N PHE A 163 8.68 2.61 -1.47
CA PHE A 163 9.87 3.45 -1.40
C PHE A 163 9.55 4.94 -1.61
N GLY A 164 8.82 5.26 -2.68
CA GLY A 164 8.42 6.66 -2.95
C GLY A 164 7.56 7.27 -1.86
N ALA A 165 6.68 6.48 -1.22
CA ALA A 165 5.86 6.93 -0.10
C ALA A 165 6.72 7.24 1.14
N ALA A 166 7.69 6.39 1.46
CA ALA A 166 8.63 6.62 2.57
C ALA A 166 9.53 7.84 2.32
N VAL A 167 10.02 8.02 1.08
CA VAL A 167 10.77 9.23 0.66
C VAL A 167 9.90 10.47 0.81
N GLY A 168 8.67 10.45 0.28
CA GLY A 168 7.74 11.56 0.38
C GLY A 168 7.43 11.97 1.82
N LEU A 169 7.23 10.99 2.72
CA LEU A 169 7.06 11.23 4.16
C LEU A 169 8.30 11.83 4.82
N THR A 170 9.48 11.33 4.48
CA THR A 170 10.75 11.85 5.00
C THR A 170 10.94 13.30 4.61
N ILE A 171 10.71 13.65 3.34
CA ILE A 171 10.79 15.03 2.85
C ILE A 171 9.74 15.92 3.53
N ALA A 172 8.48 15.44 3.62
CA ALA A 172 7.41 16.19 4.28
C ALA A 172 7.75 16.48 5.75
N PHE A 173 8.28 15.49 6.48
CA PHE A 173 8.67 15.64 7.87
C PHE A 173 9.88 16.61 8.03
N ALA A 174 10.86 16.54 7.13
CA ALA A 174 11.99 17.47 7.13
C ALA A 174 11.53 18.92 6.87
N LEU A 175 10.63 19.13 5.91
CA LEU A 175 10.06 20.46 5.64
C LEU A 175 9.24 21.00 6.81
N ASP A 176 8.47 20.14 7.48
CA ASP A 176 7.74 20.52 8.69
C ASP A 176 8.68 20.87 9.82
N SER A 177 9.76 20.11 10.01
CA SER A 177 10.79 20.35 11.02
C SER A 177 11.50 21.69 10.78
N TYR A 178 11.80 21.99 9.52
CA TYR A 178 12.39 23.26 9.13
C TYR A 178 11.42 24.43 9.40
N SER A 179 10.18 24.31 8.95
CA SER A 179 9.18 25.38 9.06
C SER A 179 8.78 25.69 10.52
N GLN A 180 8.97 24.74 11.45
CA GLN A 180 8.72 24.91 12.88
C GLN A 180 9.98 25.19 13.70
N ASN A 181 11.15 25.42 13.07
CA ASN A 181 12.44 25.60 13.72
C ASN A 181 12.84 24.44 14.66
N LYS A 182 12.42 23.20 14.34
CA LYS A 182 12.67 21.99 15.14
C LYS A 182 13.77 21.08 14.57
N ILE A 183 14.57 21.56 13.62
CA ILE A 183 15.59 20.74 12.93
C ILE A 183 16.52 20.05 13.93
N LYS A 184 17.04 20.79 14.92
CA LYS A 184 17.97 20.22 15.93
C LYS A 184 17.35 19.04 16.69
N GLU A 185 16.05 19.10 16.98
CA GLU A 185 15.33 18.05 17.71
C GLU A 185 14.97 16.86 16.83
N THR A 186 15.00 17.02 15.51
CA THR A 186 14.57 16.02 14.53
C THR A 186 15.72 15.40 13.75
N ILE A 187 16.99 15.73 14.08
CA ILE A 187 18.17 15.12 13.45
C ILE A 187 18.13 13.58 13.61
N LEU A 188 18.01 13.09 14.85
CA LEU A 188 17.94 11.65 15.11
C LEU A 188 16.75 10.97 14.41
N PRO A 189 15.49 11.48 14.49
CA PRO A 189 14.38 10.96 13.70
C PRO A 189 14.65 10.90 12.20
N LEU A 190 15.21 11.96 11.61
CA LEU A 190 15.54 11.99 10.18
C LEU A 190 16.66 10.99 9.84
N SER A 191 17.68 10.86 10.72
CA SER A 191 18.74 9.86 10.54
C SER A 191 18.19 8.43 10.56
N ILE A 192 17.18 8.12 11.40
CA ILE A 192 16.49 6.83 11.42
C ILE A 192 15.77 6.58 10.10
N MET A 193 15.05 7.57 9.55
CA MET A 193 14.38 7.43 8.25
C MET A 193 15.37 7.22 7.11
N ILE A 194 16.48 7.96 7.10
CA ILE A 194 17.57 7.81 6.10
C ILE A 194 18.23 6.44 6.24
N ALA A 195 18.42 5.95 7.46
CA ALA A 195 18.92 4.59 7.69
C ALA A 195 17.96 3.53 7.14
N GLY A 196 16.64 3.75 7.17
CA GLY A 196 15.65 2.89 6.52
C GLY A 196 15.81 2.85 5.01
N CYS A 197 16.05 4.00 4.39
CA CYS A 197 16.39 4.08 2.98
C CYS A 197 17.68 3.31 2.65
N ALA A 198 18.73 3.48 3.44
CA ALA A 198 20.00 2.78 3.28
C ALA A 198 19.86 1.27 3.47
N ALA A 199 19.09 0.83 4.48
CA ALA A 199 18.84 -0.58 4.76
C ALA A 199 18.13 -1.29 3.59
N LEU A 200 17.27 -0.58 2.84
CA LEU A 200 16.68 -1.11 1.62
C LEU A 200 17.66 -1.07 0.45
N THR A 201 18.28 0.07 0.20
CA THR A 201 19.02 0.33 -1.05
C THR A 201 20.37 -0.40 -1.08
N ILE A 202 21.10 -0.48 0.05
CA ILE A 202 22.41 -1.15 0.10
C ILE A 202 22.30 -2.62 -0.31
N PRO A 203 21.42 -3.46 0.26
CA PRO A 203 21.27 -4.84 -0.19
C PRO A 203 20.89 -4.95 -1.67
N LEU A 204 20.00 -4.10 -2.15
CA LEU A 204 19.49 -4.19 -3.52
C LEU A 204 20.53 -3.78 -4.58
N PHE A 205 21.41 -2.84 -4.28
CA PHE A 205 22.34 -2.28 -5.27
C PHE A 205 23.78 -2.73 -5.09
N TYR A 206 24.27 -2.83 -3.85
CA TYR A 206 25.67 -3.07 -3.57
C TYR A 206 26.08 -4.57 -3.63
N PHE A 207 25.21 -5.45 -3.18
CA PHE A 207 25.53 -6.87 -3.10
C PHE A 207 25.13 -7.70 -4.34
N ARG A 208 25.06 -7.14 -5.49
CA ARG A 208 24.48 -7.74 -6.68
C ARG A 208 25.51 -8.57 -7.47
N ASP A 209 25.55 -9.89 -7.25
CA ASP A 209 26.43 -10.82 -7.97
C ASP A 209 25.76 -11.45 -9.22
N ILE A 210 24.45 -11.31 -9.37
CA ILE A 210 23.73 -11.87 -10.51
C ILE A 210 23.38 -10.74 -11.48
N PRO A 211 23.70 -10.85 -12.78
CA PRO A 211 23.25 -9.89 -13.76
C PRO A 211 21.73 -9.85 -13.74
N PHE A 212 21.17 -8.71 -13.35
CA PHE A 212 19.73 -8.44 -13.32
C PHE A 212 19.02 -8.69 -14.67
N ASN A 213 19.79 -8.91 -15.70
CA ASN A 213 19.40 -9.16 -17.07
C ASN A 213 18.64 -10.47 -17.27
N LEU A 214 18.75 -11.43 -16.33
CA LEU A 214 18.08 -12.72 -16.46
C LEU A 214 16.66 -12.74 -15.88
N LEU A 215 16.29 -11.78 -15.04
CA LEU A 215 14.99 -11.78 -14.37
C LEU A 215 14.01 -10.71 -14.86
N VAL A 216 14.49 -9.63 -15.45
CA VAL A 216 13.62 -8.56 -15.99
C VAL A 216 14.36 -7.80 -17.07
N ASN A 217 13.69 -7.38 -18.13
CA ASN A 217 14.20 -6.39 -19.08
C ASN A 217 14.66 -5.13 -18.32
N SER A 218 15.97 -5.06 -18.01
CA SER A 218 16.56 -4.13 -17.06
C SER A 218 16.83 -2.78 -17.68
N ARG A 219 15.78 -2.09 -18.10
CA ARG A 219 15.90 -0.70 -18.47
C ARG A 219 15.77 0.17 -17.21
N TRP A 220 16.80 0.97 -16.91
CA TRP A 220 16.75 1.96 -15.83
C TRP A 220 16.04 3.24 -16.23
N LEU A 221 15.98 3.50 -17.54
CA LEU A 221 15.21 4.61 -18.10
C LEU A 221 13.93 4.04 -18.70
N PRO A 222 12.77 4.63 -18.40
CA PRO A 222 11.54 4.22 -19.03
C PRO A 222 11.71 4.38 -20.55
N PRO A 223 11.39 3.35 -21.35
CA PRO A 223 11.22 3.58 -22.77
C PRO A 223 10.07 4.57 -22.91
N PHE A 224 10.31 5.69 -23.58
CA PHE A 224 9.24 6.61 -23.98
C PHE A 224 8.46 6.00 -25.14
N ASP A 225 7.81 4.87 -24.88
CA ASP A 225 7.00 4.14 -25.85
C ASP A 225 5.54 4.04 -25.38
N PHE A 226 4.68 3.65 -26.29
CA PHE A 226 3.26 3.50 -26.01
C PHE A 226 3.00 2.46 -24.91
N THR A 227 3.78 1.39 -24.85
CA THR A 227 3.61 0.31 -23.87
C THR A 227 3.82 0.80 -22.44
N SER A 228 4.83 1.63 -22.21
CA SER A 228 5.11 2.23 -20.90
C SER A 228 4.04 3.23 -20.48
N ALA A 229 3.60 4.07 -21.40
CA ALA A 229 2.50 5.00 -21.17
C ALA A 229 1.20 4.24 -20.87
N TRP A 230 0.93 3.19 -21.62
CA TRP A 230 -0.21 2.32 -21.44
C TRP A 230 -0.21 1.64 -20.06
N ALA A 231 0.92 1.08 -19.63
CA ALA A 231 1.05 0.47 -18.31
C ALA A 231 0.68 1.46 -17.17
N VAL A 232 1.12 2.71 -17.28
CA VAL A 232 0.77 3.75 -16.28
C VAL A 232 -0.72 4.09 -16.32
N LEU A 233 -1.31 4.27 -17.51
CA LEU A 233 -2.74 4.58 -17.65
C LEU A 233 -3.62 3.46 -17.11
N THR A 234 -3.29 2.22 -17.44
CA THR A 234 -4.00 1.02 -16.94
C THR A 234 -3.89 0.91 -15.41
N SER A 235 -2.72 1.17 -14.85
CA SER A 235 -2.52 1.14 -13.39
C SER A 235 -3.34 2.22 -12.67
N ILE A 236 -3.43 3.42 -13.23
CA ILE A 236 -4.30 4.47 -12.67
C ILE A 236 -5.77 4.04 -12.72
N GLN A 237 -6.23 3.51 -13.85
CA GLN A 237 -7.59 2.99 -13.99
C GLN A 237 -7.88 1.88 -12.97
N ASN A 238 -7.01 0.89 -12.88
CA ASN A 238 -7.17 -0.27 -12.00
C ASN A 238 -7.17 0.14 -10.52
N ALA A 239 -6.40 1.16 -10.12
CA ALA A 239 -6.41 1.69 -8.77
C ALA A 239 -7.82 2.12 -8.32
N PHE A 240 -8.63 2.66 -9.23
CA PHE A 240 -9.99 3.10 -8.94
C PHE A 240 -11.04 2.04 -9.25
N ILE A 241 -10.87 1.32 -10.36
CA ILE A 241 -11.80 0.27 -10.81
C ILE A 241 -10.99 -1.00 -11.12
N PRO A 242 -10.91 -1.96 -10.19
CA PRO A 242 -10.12 -3.17 -10.33
C PRO A 242 -10.77 -4.16 -11.32
N TRP A 243 -10.92 -3.76 -12.57
CA TRP A 243 -11.61 -4.53 -13.61
C TRP A 243 -10.72 -4.76 -14.81
N SER A 244 -9.94 -5.81 -14.79
CA SER A 244 -8.91 -6.13 -15.79
C SER A 244 -9.41 -6.43 -17.21
N LYS A 245 -10.71 -6.50 -17.48
CA LYS A 245 -11.22 -6.91 -18.79
C LYS A 245 -11.47 -5.78 -19.79
N TYR A 246 -11.46 -4.53 -19.36
CA TYR A 246 -11.78 -3.37 -20.20
C TYR A 246 -10.67 -2.34 -20.14
N GLU A 247 -9.49 -2.73 -20.62
CA GLU A 247 -8.36 -1.83 -20.79
C GLU A 247 -8.58 -0.97 -22.05
N GLU A 248 -9.51 -0.02 -21.98
CA GLU A 248 -9.73 0.95 -23.04
C GLU A 248 -8.88 2.21 -22.79
N VAL A 249 -8.19 2.69 -23.84
CA VAL A 249 -7.38 3.93 -23.81
C VAL A 249 -8.19 5.11 -23.28
N THR A 250 -9.44 5.23 -23.70
CA THR A 250 -10.36 6.30 -23.29
C THR A 250 -10.60 6.31 -21.78
N THR A 251 -10.82 5.15 -21.18
CA THR A 251 -11.04 5.02 -19.75
C THR A 251 -9.78 5.34 -18.96
N GLY A 252 -8.62 4.85 -19.41
CA GLY A 252 -7.33 5.17 -18.81
C GLY A 252 -7.03 6.68 -18.83
N LEU A 253 -7.30 7.35 -19.96
CA LEU A 253 -7.14 8.82 -20.08
C LEU A 253 -8.10 9.59 -19.15
N LEU A 254 -9.35 9.15 -19.02
CA LEU A 254 -10.30 9.79 -18.09
C LEU A 254 -9.83 9.69 -16.63
N PHE A 255 -9.33 8.51 -16.20
CA PHE A 255 -8.77 8.35 -14.86
C PHE A 255 -7.45 9.11 -14.67
N PHE A 256 -6.64 9.24 -15.71
CA PHE A 256 -5.46 10.10 -15.66
C PHE A 256 -5.84 11.59 -15.48
N ILE A 257 -6.82 12.09 -16.22
CA ILE A 257 -7.34 13.46 -16.04
C ILE A 257 -7.88 13.63 -14.63
N PHE A 258 -8.63 12.64 -14.11
CA PHE A 258 -9.11 12.66 -12.74
C PHE A 258 -7.96 12.67 -11.72
N PHE A 259 -6.90 11.91 -11.94
CA PHE A 259 -5.72 11.90 -11.10
C PHE A 259 -4.99 13.24 -11.09
N VAL A 260 -4.82 13.88 -12.25
CA VAL A 260 -4.25 15.23 -12.36
C VAL A 260 -5.13 16.27 -11.65
N PHE A 261 -6.45 16.15 -11.79
CA PHE A 261 -7.41 16.99 -11.05
C PHE A 261 -7.26 16.78 -9.53
N LEU A 262 -7.15 15.55 -9.08
CA LEU A 262 -6.91 15.22 -7.68
C LEU A 262 -5.59 15.82 -7.16
N LEU A 263 -4.50 15.72 -7.90
CA LEU A 263 -3.22 16.38 -7.56
C LEU A 263 -3.39 17.90 -7.40
N SER A 264 -4.19 18.54 -8.26
CA SER A 264 -4.43 19.99 -8.21
C SER A 264 -5.10 20.42 -6.90
N THR A 265 -5.87 19.55 -6.25
CA THR A 265 -6.52 19.84 -4.96
C THR A 265 -5.53 19.94 -3.79
N PHE A 266 -4.32 19.39 -3.92
CA PHE A 266 -3.29 19.44 -2.89
C PHE A 266 -2.24 20.53 -3.09
N VAL A 267 -2.31 21.34 -4.15
CA VAL A 267 -1.28 22.37 -4.46
C VAL A 267 -1.11 23.39 -3.34
N ASN A 268 -2.16 23.65 -2.57
CA ASN A 268 -2.12 24.53 -1.40
C ASN A 268 -1.63 23.85 -0.11
N ARG A 269 -1.28 22.53 -0.16
CA ARG A 269 -0.76 21.71 0.94
C ARG A 269 0.48 20.94 0.47
N LYS A 270 1.59 21.66 0.32
CA LYS A 270 2.81 21.15 -0.33
C LYS A 270 3.32 19.81 0.22
N GLN A 271 3.18 19.55 1.52
CA GLN A 271 3.66 18.30 2.13
C GLN A 271 2.83 17.10 1.66
N VAL A 272 1.52 17.27 1.52
CA VAL A 272 0.61 16.24 0.99
C VAL A 272 0.89 15.99 -0.48
N LEU A 273 1.08 17.09 -1.25
CA LEU A 273 1.43 16.99 -2.66
C LEU A 273 2.77 16.27 -2.87
N ILE A 274 3.80 16.61 -2.09
CA ILE A 274 5.12 15.95 -2.16
C ILE A 274 4.98 14.46 -1.88
N PHE A 275 4.25 14.08 -0.83
CA PHE A 275 4.00 12.68 -0.55
C PHE A 275 3.34 11.97 -1.73
N LEU A 276 2.24 12.52 -2.26
CA LEU A 276 1.49 11.87 -3.33
C LEU A 276 2.29 11.81 -4.65
N VAL A 277 3.01 12.88 -4.99
CA VAL A 277 3.86 12.91 -6.19
C VAL A 277 5.03 11.94 -6.07
N ALA A 278 5.70 11.88 -4.90
CA ALA A 278 6.82 10.95 -4.70
C ALA A 278 6.34 9.49 -4.73
N SER A 279 5.23 9.17 -4.08
CA SER A 279 4.68 7.82 -4.02
C SER A 279 4.15 7.34 -5.37
N SER A 280 3.33 8.16 -6.06
CA SER A 280 2.79 7.80 -7.37
C SER A 280 3.85 7.83 -8.45
N GLY A 281 4.76 8.81 -8.44
CA GLY A 281 5.87 8.90 -9.38
C GLY A 281 6.79 7.68 -9.32
N TRP A 282 7.08 7.18 -8.11
CA TRP A 282 7.83 5.94 -7.93
C TRP A 282 7.09 4.72 -8.49
N LEU A 283 5.78 4.59 -8.23
CA LEU A 283 4.98 3.52 -8.82
C LEU A 283 4.99 3.57 -10.35
N PHE A 284 4.76 4.75 -10.94
CA PHE A 284 4.75 4.92 -12.38
C PHE A 284 6.12 4.62 -13.01
N TYR A 285 7.21 4.99 -12.31
CA TYR A 285 8.56 4.59 -12.71
C TYR A 285 8.71 3.06 -12.74
N LEU A 286 8.27 2.35 -11.69
CA LEU A 286 8.34 0.89 -11.66
C LEU A 286 7.49 0.25 -12.76
N PHE A 287 6.27 0.74 -13.00
CA PHE A 287 5.38 0.19 -14.04
C PHE A 287 5.91 0.42 -15.45
N SER A 288 6.58 1.54 -15.68
CA SER A 288 7.17 1.85 -16.98
C SER A 288 8.50 1.17 -17.26
N THR A 289 9.23 0.70 -16.21
CA THR A 289 10.60 0.18 -16.36
C THR A 289 10.74 -1.30 -16.03
N LYS A 290 9.93 -1.81 -15.10
CA LYS A 290 10.18 -3.12 -14.49
C LYS A 290 9.07 -4.14 -14.67
N ASN A 291 7.83 -3.76 -14.48
CA ASN A 291 6.68 -4.66 -14.54
C ASN A 291 5.45 -3.90 -15.03
N ILE A 292 4.72 -4.48 -15.93
CA ILE A 292 3.31 -4.11 -16.13
C ILE A 292 2.61 -4.37 -14.79
N GLY A 293 1.92 -3.36 -14.25
CA GLY A 293 1.25 -3.45 -12.95
C GLY A 293 0.31 -4.67 -12.86
N LEU A 294 0.24 -5.26 -11.68
CA LEU A 294 -0.81 -6.22 -11.33
C LEU A 294 -1.74 -5.52 -10.34
N LEU A 295 -2.98 -5.97 -10.20
CA LEU A 295 -3.98 -5.32 -9.35
C LEU A 295 -3.46 -5.00 -7.95
N ARG A 296 -2.65 -5.90 -7.35
CA ARG A 296 -2.02 -5.67 -6.04
C ARG A 296 -1.06 -4.47 -5.99
N HIS A 297 -0.38 -4.19 -7.09
CA HIS A 297 0.50 -3.01 -7.22
C HIS A 297 -0.31 -1.75 -7.46
N ASP A 298 -1.29 -1.84 -8.35
CA ASP A 298 -2.15 -0.73 -8.77
C ASP A 298 -2.96 -0.19 -7.58
N GLY A 299 -3.45 -1.10 -6.73
CA GLY A 299 -4.20 -0.75 -5.52
C GLY A 299 -3.41 0.11 -4.53
N LEU A 300 -2.06 0.06 -4.53
CA LEU A 300 -1.25 0.94 -3.68
C LEU A 300 -1.43 2.42 -4.05
N LEU A 301 -1.70 2.75 -5.32
CA LEU A 301 -2.01 4.12 -5.72
C LEU A 301 -3.28 4.62 -5.00
N LEU A 302 -4.33 3.80 -4.92
CA LEU A 302 -5.53 4.14 -4.14
C LEU A 302 -5.19 4.33 -2.65
N ILE A 303 -4.37 3.46 -2.07
CA ILE A 303 -3.92 3.58 -0.67
C ILE A 303 -3.18 4.91 -0.45
N PHE A 304 -2.28 5.31 -1.35
CA PHE A 304 -1.56 6.59 -1.25
C PHE A 304 -2.50 7.80 -1.36
N ILE A 305 -3.52 7.71 -2.20
CA ILE A 305 -4.56 8.74 -2.32
C ILE A 305 -5.37 8.83 -1.02
N ILE A 306 -5.84 7.71 -0.48
CA ILE A 306 -6.60 7.68 0.78
C ILE A 306 -5.76 8.21 1.95
N PHE A 307 -4.48 7.83 2.02
CA PHE A 307 -3.54 8.37 2.99
C PHE A 307 -3.39 9.89 2.85
N SER A 308 -3.22 10.40 1.62
CA SER A 308 -3.13 11.85 1.33
C SER A 308 -4.37 12.61 1.77
N LEU A 309 -5.56 12.07 1.44
CA LEU A 309 -6.85 12.62 1.88
C LEU A 309 -7.03 12.56 3.40
N TRP A 310 -6.38 11.61 4.08
CA TRP A 310 -6.41 11.54 5.54
C TRP A 310 -5.49 12.60 6.15
N ILE A 311 -4.23 12.68 5.73
CA ILE A 311 -3.26 13.58 6.36
C ILE A 311 -3.47 15.06 5.99
N GLN A 312 -4.16 15.37 4.90
CA GLN A 312 -4.40 16.76 4.48
C GLN A 312 -5.10 17.62 5.54
N GLN A 313 -5.92 17.02 6.42
CA GLN A 313 -6.63 17.73 7.50
C GLN A 313 -5.68 18.33 8.55
N TYR A 314 -4.43 17.86 8.62
CA TYR A 314 -3.43 18.35 9.55
C TYR A 314 -2.60 19.49 8.99
N TYR A 315 -2.91 19.93 7.78
CA TYR A 315 -2.23 21.03 7.10
C TYR A 315 -3.23 22.14 6.74
N SER A 316 -2.92 23.35 7.20
CA SER A 316 -3.62 24.54 6.73
C SER A 316 -3.28 24.81 5.26
N ALA A 317 -4.27 25.21 4.48
CA ALA A 317 -4.07 25.64 3.10
C ALA A 317 -3.18 26.90 3.10
N LYS A 318 -2.09 26.88 2.32
CA LYS A 318 -1.22 28.04 2.11
C LYS A 318 -1.35 28.51 0.68
N GLU A 319 -1.55 29.79 0.50
CA GLU A 319 -1.57 30.37 -0.84
C GLU A 319 -0.15 30.36 -1.44
N THR A 320 -0.06 29.83 -2.64
CA THR A 320 1.14 29.84 -3.49
C THR A 320 0.77 30.52 -4.81
N PHE A 321 1.76 30.91 -5.61
CA PHE A 321 1.50 31.44 -6.95
C PHE A 321 0.65 30.46 -7.78
N VAL A 322 1.01 29.17 -7.76
CA VAL A 322 0.31 28.12 -8.49
C VAL A 322 -1.10 27.93 -7.93
N SER A 323 -1.29 27.93 -6.61
CA SER A 323 -2.63 27.79 -6.03
C SER A 323 -3.54 28.98 -6.32
N LYS A 324 -3.00 30.20 -6.39
CA LYS A 324 -3.73 31.40 -6.83
C LYS A 324 -4.14 31.31 -8.30
N PHE A 325 -3.28 30.79 -9.16
CA PHE A 325 -3.63 30.58 -10.55
C PHE A 325 -4.75 29.55 -10.70
N ILE A 326 -4.61 28.39 -10.04
CA ILE A 326 -5.58 27.30 -10.08
C ILE A 326 -6.91 27.73 -9.45
N SER A 327 -6.90 28.54 -8.39
CA SER A 327 -8.13 29.02 -7.72
C SER A 327 -9.05 29.85 -8.59
N ARG A 328 -8.56 30.38 -9.72
CA ARG A 328 -9.38 31.04 -10.74
C ARG A 328 -10.33 30.08 -11.46
N PHE A 329 -9.98 28.81 -11.51
CA PHE A 329 -10.70 27.76 -12.24
C PHE A 329 -11.35 26.74 -11.28
N ILE A 330 -10.80 26.56 -10.09
CA ILE A 330 -11.18 25.51 -9.17
C ILE A 330 -11.45 26.09 -7.78
N ASN A 331 -12.67 25.87 -7.28
CA ASN A 331 -12.98 26.08 -5.87
C ASN A 331 -12.49 24.84 -5.07
N TYR A 332 -11.45 24.99 -4.26
CA TYR A 332 -10.80 23.89 -3.53
C TYR A 332 -11.76 23.12 -2.60
N SER A 333 -12.73 23.80 -1.97
CA SER A 333 -13.73 23.13 -1.11
C SER A 333 -14.69 22.26 -1.92
N GLN A 334 -15.13 22.75 -3.07
CA GLN A 334 -15.95 21.97 -3.99
C GLN A 334 -15.16 20.83 -4.63
N ALA A 335 -13.93 21.10 -5.05
CA ALA A 335 -13.04 20.10 -5.64
C ALA A 335 -12.76 18.93 -4.68
N ASP A 336 -12.45 19.19 -3.40
CA ASP A 336 -12.27 18.14 -2.38
C ASP A 336 -13.54 17.28 -2.21
N ARG A 337 -14.71 17.91 -2.25
CA ARG A 337 -15.99 17.20 -2.19
C ARG A 337 -16.21 16.32 -3.43
N VAL A 338 -15.97 16.87 -4.62
CA VAL A 338 -16.08 16.13 -5.89
C VAL A 338 -15.13 14.94 -5.91
N VAL A 339 -13.86 15.14 -5.54
CA VAL A 339 -12.87 14.05 -5.45
C VAL A 339 -13.36 12.92 -4.53
N LYS A 340 -13.84 13.24 -3.33
CA LYS A 340 -14.36 12.25 -2.39
C LYS A 340 -15.59 11.51 -2.92
N LEU A 341 -16.48 12.21 -3.64
CA LEU A 341 -17.66 11.60 -4.26
C LEU A 341 -17.24 10.67 -5.42
N CYS A 342 -16.32 11.09 -6.29
CA CYS A 342 -15.82 10.24 -7.37
C CYS A 342 -15.15 8.99 -6.81
N ILE A 343 -14.29 9.13 -5.80
CA ILE A 343 -13.66 7.97 -5.16
C ILE A 343 -14.72 7.06 -4.52
N ALA A 344 -15.72 7.60 -3.83
CA ALA A 344 -16.80 6.80 -3.25
C ALA A 344 -17.58 6.03 -4.31
N SER A 345 -17.84 6.63 -5.48
CA SER A 345 -18.48 5.95 -6.62
C SER A 345 -17.60 4.81 -7.16
N CYS A 346 -16.29 5.03 -7.31
CA CYS A 346 -15.35 3.97 -7.70
C CYS A 346 -15.29 2.86 -6.65
N LEU A 347 -15.33 3.20 -5.35
CA LEU A 347 -15.36 2.22 -4.27
C LEU A 347 -16.63 1.36 -4.29
N MET A 348 -17.80 1.91 -4.68
CA MET A 348 -19.01 1.08 -4.86
C MET A 348 -18.82 0.01 -5.94
N VAL A 349 -18.21 0.36 -7.07
CA VAL A 349 -17.84 -0.59 -8.11
C VAL A 349 -16.83 -1.61 -7.60
N SER A 350 -15.83 -1.15 -6.86
CA SER A 350 -14.80 -2.00 -6.25
C SER A 350 -15.40 -2.99 -5.22
N VAL A 351 -16.42 -2.59 -4.45
CA VAL A 351 -17.14 -3.50 -3.53
C VAL A 351 -17.88 -4.59 -4.33
N ALA A 352 -18.58 -4.22 -5.40
CA ALA A 352 -19.30 -5.20 -6.23
C ALA A 352 -18.33 -6.19 -6.89
N TYR A 353 -17.18 -5.71 -7.38
CA TYR A 353 -16.13 -6.57 -7.94
C TYR A 353 -15.51 -7.47 -6.87
N GLY A 354 -15.24 -6.94 -5.67
CA GLY A 354 -14.73 -7.71 -4.53
C GLY A 354 -15.68 -8.82 -4.13
N ALA A 355 -16.97 -8.53 -4.00
CA ALA A 355 -17.99 -9.53 -3.68
C ALA A 355 -18.03 -10.67 -4.72
N ARG A 356 -17.93 -10.34 -6.01
CA ARG A 356 -17.85 -11.34 -7.08
C ARG A 356 -16.58 -12.18 -7.01
N THR A 357 -15.45 -11.55 -6.66
CA THR A 357 -14.17 -12.25 -6.49
C THR A 357 -14.23 -13.21 -5.31
N LEU A 358 -14.77 -12.78 -4.18
CA LEU A 358 -14.97 -13.63 -3.01
C LEU A 358 -15.89 -14.81 -3.30
N GLN A 359 -16.98 -14.59 -4.05
CA GLN A 359 -17.86 -15.70 -4.47
C GLN A 359 -17.11 -16.75 -5.31
N LYS A 360 -16.17 -16.31 -6.16
CA LYS A 360 -15.34 -17.23 -6.93
C LYS A 360 -14.36 -17.96 -6.04
N GLU A 361 -13.70 -17.26 -5.11
CA GLU A 361 -12.73 -17.81 -4.17
C GLU A 361 -13.35 -18.91 -3.29
N PHE A 362 -14.58 -18.69 -2.82
CA PHE A 362 -15.29 -19.70 -2.03
C PHE A 362 -15.80 -20.89 -2.87
N LYS A 363 -15.91 -20.73 -4.18
CA LYS A 363 -16.48 -21.76 -5.07
C LYS A 363 -15.42 -22.59 -5.81
N TYR A 364 -14.28 -21.95 -6.12
CA TYR A 364 -13.24 -22.56 -6.96
C TYR A 364 -11.89 -22.44 -6.26
N ALA A 365 -11.09 -23.51 -6.33
CA ALA A 365 -9.71 -23.48 -5.87
C ALA A 365 -8.91 -22.42 -6.65
N TYR A 366 -8.18 -21.56 -5.93
CA TYR A 366 -7.36 -20.49 -6.55
C TYR A 366 -6.13 -21.07 -7.27
N ALA A 367 -5.45 -22.04 -6.65
CA ALA A 367 -4.16 -22.54 -7.12
C ALA A 367 -4.08 -24.08 -7.21
N GLY A 368 -5.09 -24.83 -6.81
CA GLY A 368 -5.05 -26.30 -6.75
C GLY A 368 -4.02 -26.87 -5.78
N ALA A 369 -3.49 -26.05 -4.88
CA ALA A 369 -2.43 -26.43 -3.95
C ALA A 369 -2.89 -27.50 -2.95
N LYS A 370 -4.13 -27.43 -2.46
CA LYS A 370 -4.71 -28.42 -1.55
C LYS A 370 -4.91 -29.77 -2.23
N GLU A 371 -5.46 -29.77 -3.44
CA GLU A 371 -5.69 -31.00 -4.22
C GLU A 371 -4.35 -31.69 -4.55
N THR A 372 -3.35 -30.93 -4.99
CA THR A 372 -2.01 -31.45 -5.25
C THR A 372 -1.36 -32.03 -3.99
N GLY A 373 -1.47 -31.32 -2.86
CA GLY A 373 -0.96 -31.79 -1.58
C GLY A 373 -1.63 -33.08 -1.11
N GLN A 374 -2.96 -33.20 -1.27
CA GLN A 374 -3.72 -34.40 -0.95
C GLN A 374 -3.34 -35.57 -1.88
N PHE A 375 -3.19 -35.28 -3.18
CA PHE A 375 -2.74 -36.31 -4.15
C PHE A 375 -1.37 -36.88 -3.77
N ILE A 376 -0.41 -36.01 -3.47
CA ILE A 376 0.93 -36.43 -3.06
C ILE A 376 0.86 -37.24 -1.75
N ALA A 377 0.14 -36.79 -0.74
CA ALA A 377 0.02 -37.48 0.55
C ALA A 377 -0.65 -38.85 0.43
N ASN A 378 -1.56 -39.04 -0.53
CA ASN A 378 -2.23 -40.32 -0.76
C ASN A 378 -1.43 -41.25 -1.70
N SER A 379 -0.38 -40.74 -2.36
CA SER A 379 0.44 -41.49 -3.34
C SER A 379 1.78 -41.97 -2.77
N ILE A 380 2.12 -41.50 -1.58
CA ILE A 380 3.32 -41.89 -0.79
C ILE A 380 2.88 -42.72 0.42
#